data_0a66839b11475fe3290985f6eac0e453
#
_entry.id   0a66839b11475fe3290985f6eac0e453
#
_cell.length_a   1.000
_cell.length_b   1.000
_cell.length_c   1.000
_cell.angle_alpha   90.00
_cell.angle_beta   90.00
_cell.angle_gamma   90.00
#
_symmetry.space_group_name_H-M   'P 1'
#
loop_
_entity.id
_entity.type
_entity.pdbx_description
1 polymer ?
#
loop_
_entity_poly.entity_id
_entity_poly.type
_entity_poly.pdbx_seq_one_letter_code
_entity_poly.pdbx_strand_id
1 'polypeptide(L)'
;HFNLGNNSPLGRRGPAKEKYALIPPYTEMSFTCGDEESHKHSRGTNLVYRKAEKLGTGNKKGTIVLTGQPAPRDGRPGKKHMEFIFFDDQDSPIPVPDQVKKDFDFAHSELGENRKPNTEWSFWKEKLRHGNKIPVFVLIEGHSIHSMGLALMYRFPYTNSILETVAHTSADHLEGNRLDFGETLFGRVEDTDALRGRVSVETLTAQGDPVTLENVDTILGAPKPTFYPNYIRQKTDEDGALKSGKYDTYMDDRAEIRGWKRYIIRNDGVTEPVKPESEQEKVSTRFKPLPAGTSFLGTVHVHNLKPAELGALVWALTWGGEANLRHSLGMAKPYGYGAVTVSIAGNRLKWCDPRKEQDPDILECMKTFTEKMNSWYANTGESQTWEKCDALAALKAMANPRSAWNHELRYPVIGRGSRENEFANSKNKNQNEGKVLSLLPPIPAKPQKPKPEKQAVQQKRELTTIDKFLAELDGGVSVKKIPERLKAYG
;
A
#
# COMPACT_ATOMS: atom_id res chain seq x y z
N HIS A 1 32.25 13.70 -6.56
CA HIS A 1 31.31 14.49 -7.38
C HIS A 1 32.04 15.35 -8.40
N PHE A 2 31.48 15.51 -9.57
CA PHE A 2 31.90 16.54 -10.50
C PHE A 2 30.72 17.39 -10.95
N ASN A 3 30.97 18.68 -11.14
CA ASN A 3 29.91 19.63 -11.44
C ASN A 3 29.62 19.62 -12.97
N LEU A 4 28.36 19.53 -13.32
CA LEU A 4 27.86 19.68 -14.69
C LEU A 4 27.56 21.15 -15.05
N GLY A 5 28.07 22.10 -14.28
CA GLY A 5 27.89 23.54 -14.47
C GLY A 5 28.64 24.11 -15.68
N ASN A 6 28.57 25.43 -15.85
CA ASN A 6 29.07 26.13 -17.05
C ASN A 6 30.54 25.91 -17.38
N ASN A 7 31.36 25.56 -16.39
CA ASN A 7 32.81 25.34 -16.55
C ASN A 7 33.18 23.85 -16.64
N SER A 8 32.20 22.95 -16.68
CA SER A 8 32.43 21.52 -16.86
C SER A 8 32.58 21.16 -18.33
N PRO A 9 33.45 20.17 -18.67
CA PRO A 9 33.50 19.61 -20.04
C PRO A 9 32.14 19.08 -20.52
N LEU A 10 31.24 18.73 -19.59
CA LEU A 10 29.85 18.33 -19.91
C LEU A 10 28.93 19.52 -20.13
N GLY A 11 29.44 20.74 -20.08
CA GLY A 11 28.78 21.94 -20.52
C GLY A 11 27.63 22.41 -19.64
N ARG A 12 26.75 23.19 -20.22
CA ARG A 12 25.67 23.93 -19.56
C ARG A 12 24.63 23.03 -18.90
N ARG A 13 23.90 23.60 -17.93
CA ARG A 13 22.69 22.99 -17.36
C ARG A 13 21.71 22.60 -18.46
N GLY A 14 21.38 21.34 -18.60
CA GLY A 14 20.48 20.83 -19.62
C GLY A 14 20.04 19.41 -19.33
N PRO A 15 19.25 18.77 -20.23
CA PRO A 15 18.87 17.38 -20.13
C PRO A 15 20.07 16.44 -20.02
N ALA A 16 20.00 15.43 -19.15
CA ALA A 16 21.10 14.49 -18.97
C ALA A 16 21.43 13.74 -20.26
N LYS A 17 20.44 13.45 -21.11
CA LYS A 17 20.64 12.78 -22.40
C LYS A 17 21.66 13.50 -23.29
N GLU A 18 21.61 14.83 -23.37
CA GLU A 18 22.54 15.61 -24.19
C GLU A 18 23.96 15.59 -23.62
N LYS A 19 24.08 15.58 -22.30
CA LYS A 19 25.35 15.54 -21.58
C LYS A 19 26.02 14.18 -21.62
N TYR A 20 25.22 13.11 -21.53
CA TYR A 20 25.72 11.75 -21.57
C TYR A 20 26.21 11.35 -22.99
N ALA A 21 25.72 12.01 -24.02
CA ALA A 21 26.23 11.83 -25.38
C ALA A 21 27.69 12.31 -25.55
N LEU A 22 28.16 13.21 -24.68
CA LEU A 22 29.51 13.76 -24.74
C LEU A 22 30.56 12.89 -24.01
N ILE A 23 30.10 12.03 -23.11
CA ILE A 23 30.98 11.12 -22.37
C ILE A 23 30.41 9.71 -22.52
N PRO A 24 31.16 8.78 -23.10
CA PRO A 24 30.77 7.38 -23.12
C PRO A 24 30.54 6.93 -21.65
N PRO A 25 29.45 6.21 -21.36
CA PRO A 25 29.21 5.70 -20.01
C PRO A 25 30.38 4.85 -19.54
N TYR A 26 30.75 5.01 -18.29
CA TYR A 26 31.76 4.22 -17.61
C TYR A 26 33.19 4.40 -18.10
N THR A 27 33.49 5.58 -18.59
CA THR A 27 34.84 5.93 -19.00
C THR A 27 35.74 6.11 -17.81
N GLU A 28 36.92 5.52 -17.83
CA GLU A 28 38.02 5.88 -16.96
C GLU A 28 38.57 7.25 -17.35
N MET A 29 38.71 8.15 -16.41
CA MET A 29 39.15 9.51 -16.69
C MET A 29 40.10 10.02 -15.61
N SER A 30 41.15 10.74 -16.03
CA SER A 30 41.99 11.49 -15.10
C SER A 30 41.26 12.73 -14.65
N PHE A 31 41.49 13.15 -13.39
CA PHE A 31 40.92 14.38 -12.85
C PHE A 31 41.76 14.95 -11.73
N THR A 32 41.58 16.25 -11.45
CA THR A 32 42.12 16.91 -10.29
C THR A 32 41.09 16.85 -9.16
N CYS A 33 41.48 16.24 -8.03
CA CYS A 33 40.63 16.09 -6.87
C CYS A 33 40.79 17.30 -5.96
N GLY A 34 39.68 17.98 -5.67
CA GLY A 34 39.60 19.03 -4.67
C GLY A 34 39.46 18.48 -3.24
N ASP A 35 39.40 19.39 -2.29
CA ASP A 35 39.23 19.06 -0.89
C ASP A 35 37.90 18.46 -0.55
N GLU A 36 37.81 17.84 0.59
CA GLU A 36 36.59 17.27 1.13
C GLU A 36 35.61 18.37 1.54
N GLU A 37 34.41 18.31 0.99
CA GLU A 37 33.33 19.21 1.34
C GLU A 37 32.23 18.45 2.10
N SER A 38 31.77 19.04 3.19
CA SER A 38 30.62 18.52 3.95
C SER A 38 29.40 19.38 3.69
N HIS A 39 28.32 18.75 3.27
CA HIS A 39 27.01 19.39 3.07
C HIS A 39 25.99 18.85 4.05
N LYS A 40 25.42 19.75 4.86
CA LYS A 40 24.32 19.40 5.74
C LYS A 40 23.03 19.30 4.92
N HIS A 41 22.53 18.11 4.77
CA HIS A 41 21.23 17.92 4.10
C HIS A 41 20.10 18.45 5.00
N SER A 42 19.01 18.95 4.41
CA SER A 42 17.82 19.47 5.11
C SER A 42 17.19 18.47 6.12
N ARG A 43 17.54 17.20 6.04
CA ARG A 43 17.10 16.12 6.95
C ARG A 43 18.14 15.77 8.04
N GLY A 44 19.15 16.58 8.22
CA GLY A 44 20.14 16.39 9.30
C GLY A 44 21.27 15.40 9.00
N THR A 45 21.30 14.76 7.84
CA THR A 45 22.41 13.91 7.40
C THR A 45 23.52 14.74 6.79
N ASN A 46 24.76 14.48 7.17
CA ASN A 46 25.93 15.08 6.53
C ASN A 46 26.29 14.25 5.29
N LEU A 47 26.29 14.90 4.13
CA LEU A 47 26.88 14.34 2.92
C LEU A 47 28.31 14.83 2.83
N VAL A 48 29.25 13.90 2.79
CA VAL A 48 30.68 14.20 2.62
C VAL A 48 31.08 13.77 1.20
N TYR A 49 31.69 14.66 0.45
CA TYR A 49 32.14 14.39 -0.91
C TYR A 49 33.32 15.27 -1.27
N ARG A 50 34.08 14.85 -2.28
CA ARG A 50 35.14 15.67 -2.89
C ARG A 50 34.70 16.12 -4.27
N LYS A 51 35.04 17.33 -4.66
CA LYS A 51 34.80 17.83 -6.00
C LYS A 51 35.96 17.48 -6.93
N ALA A 52 35.60 17.02 -8.14
CA ALA A 52 36.57 17.02 -9.21
C ALA A 52 36.58 18.41 -9.86
N GLU A 53 37.70 19.10 -9.74
CA GLU A 53 37.86 20.48 -10.22
C GLU A 53 38.08 20.55 -11.71
N LYS A 54 38.88 19.64 -12.26
CA LYS A 54 39.16 19.51 -13.69
C LYS A 54 39.05 18.06 -14.10
N LEU A 55 38.38 17.83 -15.25
CA LEU A 55 38.27 16.53 -15.89
C LEU A 55 39.22 16.45 -17.05
N GLY A 56 39.76 15.26 -17.32
CA GLY A 56 40.71 15.00 -18.40
C GLY A 56 42.16 15.31 -18.06
N THR A 57 42.44 16.03 -16.95
CA THR A 57 43.77 16.38 -16.48
C THR A 57 43.83 16.23 -14.96
N GLY A 58 44.95 15.72 -14.44
CA GLY A 58 45.17 15.53 -13.03
C GLY A 58 45.89 14.22 -12.70
N ASN A 59 46.23 14.06 -11.43
CA ASN A 59 46.98 12.92 -10.91
C ASN A 59 46.12 11.76 -10.39
N LYS A 60 44.80 11.94 -10.33
CA LYS A 60 43.86 10.90 -9.95
C LYS A 60 43.17 10.32 -11.19
N LYS A 61 42.90 9.02 -11.17
CA LYS A 61 42.08 8.32 -12.16
C LYS A 61 40.88 7.73 -11.48
N GLY A 62 39.76 7.71 -12.17
CA GLY A 62 38.54 7.10 -11.66
C GLY A 62 37.51 6.82 -12.73
N THR A 63 36.53 6.03 -12.41
CA THR A 63 35.43 5.65 -13.32
C THR A 63 34.26 6.62 -13.16
N ILE A 64 33.81 7.19 -14.25
CA ILE A 64 32.61 8.05 -14.29
C ILE A 64 31.36 7.21 -14.15
N VAL A 65 30.52 7.56 -13.18
CA VAL A 65 29.23 6.92 -12.94
C VAL A 65 28.10 7.91 -13.14
N LEU A 66 27.26 7.64 -14.13
CA LEU A 66 26.13 8.48 -14.52
C LEU A 66 24.85 7.93 -13.90
N THR A 67 24.17 8.74 -13.08
CA THR A 67 23.05 8.30 -12.23
C THR A 67 21.67 8.62 -12.80
N GLY A 68 21.56 8.90 -14.08
CA GLY A 68 20.30 9.09 -14.80
C GLY A 68 19.71 10.51 -14.72
N GLN A 69 18.60 10.70 -15.40
CA GLN A 69 17.88 11.98 -15.50
C GLN A 69 17.00 12.19 -14.26
N PRO A 70 17.09 13.36 -13.57
CA PRO A 70 16.15 13.69 -12.51
C PRO A 70 14.74 13.94 -13.08
N ALA A 71 13.73 13.62 -12.27
CA ALA A 71 12.34 13.83 -12.65
C ALA A 71 12.05 15.31 -13.00
N PRO A 72 11.15 15.57 -13.95
CA PRO A 72 10.67 16.92 -14.21
C PRO A 72 10.03 17.55 -12.96
N ARG A 73 10.22 18.85 -12.80
CA ARG A 73 9.56 19.63 -11.74
C ARG A 73 8.89 20.84 -12.35
N ASP A 74 7.67 21.13 -11.95
CA ASP A 74 6.88 22.31 -12.38
C ASP A 74 6.80 22.44 -13.90
N GLY A 75 6.54 21.32 -14.60
CA GLY A 75 6.45 21.28 -16.07
C GLY A 75 7.78 21.51 -16.82
N ARG A 76 8.91 21.66 -16.09
CA ARG A 76 10.23 21.86 -16.69
C ARG A 76 11.06 20.55 -16.61
N PRO A 77 11.85 20.24 -17.65
CA PRO A 77 12.78 19.11 -17.60
C PRO A 77 13.68 19.20 -16.37
N GLY A 78 13.86 18.10 -15.66
CA GLY A 78 14.81 18.03 -14.57
C GLY A 78 16.22 18.36 -15.04
N LYS A 79 16.94 19.20 -14.30
CA LYS A 79 18.32 19.59 -14.61
C LYS A 79 19.29 18.82 -13.75
N LYS A 80 20.25 18.17 -14.39
CA LYS A 80 21.33 17.47 -13.70
C LYS A 80 22.47 18.43 -13.42
N HIS A 81 22.91 18.45 -12.16
CA HIS A 81 23.97 19.36 -11.70
C HIS A 81 25.28 18.64 -11.41
N MET A 82 25.22 17.42 -10.91
CA MET A 82 26.40 16.67 -10.46
C MET A 82 26.29 15.21 -10.85
N GLU A 83 27.44 14.59 -11.11
CA GLU A 83 27.64 13.15 -11.31
C GLU A 83 28.81 12.68 -10.48
N PHE A 84 29.14 11.39 -10.54
CA PHE A 84 30.13 10.78 -9.67
C PHE A 84 31.34 10.30 -10.44
N ILE A 85 32.52 10.37 -9.80
CA ILE A 85 33.72 9.65 -10.16
C ILE A 85 34.08 8.76 -8.98
N PHE A 86 34.21 7.49 -9.22
CA PHE A 86 34.66 6.51 -8.24
C PHE A 86 36.17 6.30 -8.42
N PHE A 87 36.92 6.49 -7.35
CA PHE A 87 38.38 6.46 -7.37
C PHE A 87 38.93 6.02 -6.00
N ASP A 88 40.24 5.74 -5.94
CA ASP A 88 40.94 5.32 -4.73
C ASP A 88 40.30 4.12 -4.03
N ASP A 89 40.58 2.93 -4.52
CA ASP A 89 40.23 1.70 -3.83
C ASP A 89 40.86 1.68 -2.44
N GLN A 90 40.06 1.34 -1.43
CA GLN A 90 40.57 1.15 -0.09
C GLN A 90 41.18 -0.22 0.09
N ASP A 91 42.22 -0.32 0.92
CA ASP A 91 42.97 -1.57 1.16
C ASP A 91 42.20 -2.61 2.00
N SER A 92 41.05 -2.25 2.55
CA SER A 92 40.25 -3.14 3.38
C SER A 92 38.91 -3.47 2.68
N PRO A 93 38.86 -4.51 1.84
CA PRO A 93 37.64 -4.89 1.16
C PRO A 93 36.59 -5.42 2.12
N ILE A 94 35.35 -4.96 1.96
CA ILE A 94 34.20 -5.48 2.68
C ILE A 94 33.58 -6.60 1.83
N PRO A 95 33.46 -7.82 2.36
CA PRO A 95 32.87 -8.93 1.60
C PRO A 95 31.39 -8.64 1.29
N VAL A 96 30.96 -8.93 0.07
CA VAL A 96 29.56 -8.82 -0.33
C VAL A 96 28.85 -10.11 0.02
N PRO A 97 27.81 -10.09 0.90
CA PRO A 97 27.04 -11.28 1.23
C PRO A 97 26.38 -11.89 -0.01
N ASP A 98 26.23 -13.20 -0.04
CA ASP A 98 25.64 -13.89 -1.21
C ASP A 98 24.20 -13.50 -1.47
N GLN A 99 23.44 -13.21 -0.42
CA GLN A 99 22.08 -12.69 -0.57
C GLN A 99 22.07 -11.34 -1.29
N VAL A 100 22.96 -10.42 -0.92
CA VAL A 100 23.09 -9.11 -1.58
C VAL A 100 23.46 -9.24 -3.06
N LYS A 101 24.29 -10.25 -3.42
CA LYS A 101 24.61 -10.53 -4.84
C LYS A 101 23.37 -11.01 -5.60
N LYS A 102 22.59 -11.93 -4.99
CA LYS A 102 21.33 -12.43 -5.58
C LYS A 102 20.33 -11.32 -5.77
N ASP A 103 20.15 -10.47 -4.77
CA ASP A 103 19.25 -9.33 -4.79
C ASP A 103 19.65 -8.30 -5.86
N PHE A 104 20.95 -8.07 -5.98
CA PHE A 104 21.49 -7.19 -7.01
C PHE A 104 21.24 -7.76 -8.44
N ASP A 105 21.53 -9.04 -8.66
CA ASP A 105 21.28 -9.70 -9.94
C ASP A 105 19.78 -9.70 -10.29
N PHE A 106 18.93 -9.94 -9.30
CA PHE A 106 17.49 -9.85 -9.43
C PHE A 106 17.01 -8.44 -9.81
N ALA A 107 17.49 -7.40 -9.13
CA ALA A 107 17.08 -6.02 -9.36
C ALA A 107 17.53 -5.48 -10.74
N HIS A 108 18.60 -6.05 -11.31
CA HIS A 108 19.17 -5.64 -12.59
C HIS A 108 18.90 -6.64 -13.73
N SER A 109 17.95 -7.55 -13.52
CA SER A 109 17.45 -8.47 -14.55
C SER A 109 16.11 -8.02 -15.13
N GLU A 110 15.82 -8.43 -16.36
CA GLU A 110 14.51 -8.24 -16.97
C GLU A 110 13.43 -9.07 -16.25
N LEU A 111 12.20 -8.60 -16.31
CA LEU A 111 11.06 -9.35 -15.79
C LEU A 111 10.74 -10.53 -16.71
N GLY A 112 10.43 -11.69 -16.16
CA GLY A 112 10.03 -12.90 -16.88
C GLY A 112 10.68 -14.17 -16.34
N GLU A 113 10.25 -15.33 -16.83
CA GLU A 113 10.72 -16.65 -16.38
C GLU A 113 12.21 -16.86 -16.64
N ASN A 114 12.69 -16.40 -17.80
CA ASN A 114 14.10 -16.46 -18.20
C ASN A 114 14.81 -15.13 -17.94
N ARG A 115 14.93 -14.73 -16.69
CA ARG A 115 15.52 -13.46 -16.28
C ARG A 115 16.90 -13.23 -16.86
N LYS A 116 16.96 -12.47 -17.96
CA LYS A 116 18.22 -12.01 -18.55
C LYS A 116 18.65 -10.71 -17.88
N PRO A 117 19.96 -10.49 -17.69
CA PRO A 117 20.46 -9.20 -17.26
C PRO A 117 19.95 -8.09 -18.19
N ASN A 118 19.54 -6.94 -17.63
CA ASN A 118 19.25 -5.77 -18.45
C ASN A 118 20.51 -5.29 -19.19
N THR A 119 20.35 -4.37 -20.12
CA THR A 119 21.47 -3.91 -20.98
C THR A 119 22.64 -3.36 -20.16
N GLU A 120 22.37 -2.60 -19.10
CA GLU A 120 23.40 -2.04 -18.24
C GLU A 120 24.14 -3.12 -17.45
N TRP A 121 23.41 -4.04 -16.85
CA TRP A 121 24.02 -5.15 -16.10
C TRP A 121 24.77 -6.13 -17.01
N SER A 122 24.27 -6.36 -18.22
CA SER A 122 24.96 -7.20 -19.20
C SER A 122 26.35 -6.64 -19.52
N PHE A 123 26.47 -5.33 -19.71
CA PHE A 123 27.75 -4.66 -19.93
C PHE A 123 28.72 -4.84 -18.74
N TRP A 124 28.24 -4.62 -17.51
CA TRP A 124 29.08 -4.76 -16.33
C TRP A 124 29.42 -6.20 -15.99
N LYS A 125 28.49 -7.13 -16.22
CA LYS A 125 28.71 -8.56 -16.03
C LYS A 125 29.81 -9.09 -16.94
N GLU A 126 29.87 -8.58 -18.15
CA GLU A 126 30.95 -8.92 -19.09
C GLU A 126 32.30 -8.39 -18.59
N LYS A 127 32.36 -7.17 -18.10
CA LYS A 127 33.58 -6.62 -17.48
C LYS A 127 34.05 -7.44 -16.29
N LEU A 128 33.15 -7.85 -15.42
CA LEU A 128 33.45 -8.71 -14.27
C LEU A 128 34.04 -10.07 -14.71
N ARG A 129 33.50 -10.67 -15.76
CA ARG A 129 34.02 -11.93 -16.32
C ARG A 129 35.47 -11.83 -16.79
N HIS A 130 35.87 -10.64 -17.23
CA HIS A 130 37.26 -10.35 -17.62
C HIS A 130 38.12 -9.87 -16.45
N GLY A 131 37.66 -10.01 -15.18
CA GLY A 131 38.42 -9.66 -14.01
C GLY A 131 38.47 -8.16 -13.70
N ASN A 132 37.67 -7.35 -14.39
CA ASN A 132 37.61 -5.91 -14.13
C ASN A 132 36.78 -5.59 -12.89
N LYS A 133 37.09 -4.48 -12.24
CA LYS A 133 36.27 -3.88 -11.16
C LYS A 133 35.12 -3.10 -11.75
N ILE A 134 34.00 -3.06 -11.06
CA ILE A 134 32.84 -2.26 -11.44
C ILE A 134 32.43 -1.31 -10.32
N PRO A 135 31.96 -0.09 -10.66
CA PRO A 135 31.47 0.85 -9.66
C PRO A 135 30.06 0.47 -9.20
N VAL A 136 29.85 0.38 -7.90
CA VAL A 136 28.54 0.18 -7.29
C VAL A 136 28.33 1.13 -6.12
N PHE A 137 27.08 1.55 -5.91
CA PHE A 137 26.65 2.24 -4.70
C PHE A 137 26.25 1.18 -3.69
N VAL A 138 26.68 1.35 -2.45
CA VAL A 138 26.40 0.40 -1.37
C VAL A 138 25.75 1.10 -0.19
N LEU A 139 24.87 0.39 0.51
CA LEU A 139 24.43 0.72 1.85
C LEU A 139 25.18 -0.18 2.82
N ILE A 140 25.88 0.44 3.75
CA ILE A 140 26.64 -0.25 4.80
C ILE A 140 25.92 -0.01 6.13
N GLU A 141 25.63 -1.08 6.84
CA GLU A 141 25.12 -1.08 8.20
C GLU A 141 26.14 -1.77 9.12
N GLY A 142 26.70 -1.01 10.05
CA GLY A 142 27.85 -1.48 10.84
C GLY A 142 29.07 -1.77 9.97
N HIS A 143 29.45 -3.04 9.86
CA HIS A 143 30.60 -3.51 9.05
C HIS A 143 30.19 -4.40 7.89
N SER A 144 28.90 -4.46 7.55
CA SER A 144 28.38 -5.32 6.49
C SER A 144 27.69 -4.53 5.39
N ILE A 145 27.82 -5.00 4.15
CA ILE A 145 27.04 -4.47 3.03
C ILE A 145 25.63 -5.03 3.14
N HIS A 146 24.65 -4.14 3.32
CA HIS A 146 23.24 -4.48 3.40
C HIS A 146 22.59 -4.59 2.02
N SER A 147 22.97 -3.70 1.11
CA SER A 147 22.45 -3.70 -0.26
C SER A 147 23.37 -2.94 -1.21
N MET A 148 23.24 -3.16 -2.51
CA MET A 148 24.03 -2.46 -3.52
C MET A 148 23.23 -2.25 -4.83
N GLY A 149 23.68 -1.29 -5.64
CA GLY A 149 23.09 -0.99 -6.94
C GLY A 149 23.98 -0.17 -7.86
N LEU A 150 23.61 -0.07 -9.15
CA LEU A 150 24.36 0.68 -10.15
C LEU A 150 24.03 2.18 -10.16
N ALA A 151 23.01 2.62 -9.43
CA ALA A 151 22.61 4.02 -9.34
C ALA A 151 22.56 4.46 -7.89
N LEU A 152 22.75 5.77 -7.61
CA LEU A 152 22.68 6.32 -6.24
C LEU A 152 21.37 6.02 -5.52
N MET A 153 20.26 6.03 -6.26
CA MET A 153 18.93 5.69 -5.75
C MET A 153 18.45 4.40 -6.40
N TYR A 154 19.19 3.32 -6.15
CA TYR A 154 18.77 2.00 -6.62
C TYR A 154 17.56 1.48 -5.85
N ARG A 155 16.85 0.54 -6.44
CA ARG A 155 15.73 -0.13 -5.78
C ARG A 155 16.27 -1.14 -4.79
N PHE A 156 15.76 -1.06 -3.56
CA PHE A 156 15.98 -2.11 -2.58
C PHE A 156 15.12 -3.31 -2.95
N PRO A 157 15.67 -4.50 -3.02
CA PRO A 157 14.87 -5.71 -2.96
C PRO A 157 14.19 -5.78 -1.60
N TYR A 158 12.96 -6.25 -1.56
CA TYR A 158 12.29 -6.48 -0.29
C TYR A 158 12.85 -7.74 0.37
N THR A 159 12.98 -7.73 1.69
CA THR A 159 13.38 -8.90 2.48
C THR A 159 12.36 -10.02 2.34
N ASN A 160 11.08 -9.65 2.30
CA ASN A 160 9.98 -10.59 2.11
C ASN A 160 9.31 -10.39 0.75
N SER A 161 9.06 -11.47 0.04
CA SER A 161 8.11 -11.51 -1.06
C SER A 161 6.68 -11.39 -0.54
N ILE A 162 5.72 -11.17 -1.44
CA ILE A 162 4.29 -11.21 -1.09
C ILE A 162 3.92 -12.59 -0.54
N LEU A 163 4.47 -13.66 -1.13
CA LEU A 163 4.22 -15.04 -0.70
C LEU A 163 4.71 -15.28 0.74
N GLU A 164 5.90 -14.80 1.09
CA GLU A 164 6.43 -14.89 2.46
C GLU A 164 5.58 -14.10 3.45
N THR A 165 5.10 -12.90 3.08
CA THR A 165 4.20 -12.13 3.95
C THR A 165 2.83 -12.81 4.14
N VAL A 166 2.35 -13.54 3.14
CA VAL A 166 1.16 -14.39 3.27
C VAL A 166 1.45 -15.56 4.21
N ALA A 167 2.61 -16.22 4.06
CA ALA A 167 3.04 -17.32 4.93
C ALA A 167 3.17 -16.92 6.40
N HIS A 168 3.68 -15.71 6.66
CA HIS A 168 3.76 -15.17 8.01
C HIS A 168 2.38 -14.91 8.63
N THR A 169 1.38 -14.63 7.82
CA THR A 169 0.01 -14.42 8.28
C THR A 169 -0.67 -15.73 8.63
N SER A 170 -0.59 -16.72 7.72
CA SER A 170 -1.03 -18.11 7.95
C SER A 170 -0.32 -19.04 6.96
N ALA A 171 0.31 -20.08 7.47
CA ALA A 171 0.96 -21.11 6.67
C ALA A 171 -0.04 -21.90 5.80
N ASP A 172 -1.31 -21.98 6.22
CA ASP A 172 -2.38 -22.68 5.50
C ASP A 172 -2.58 -22.14 4.08
N HIS A 173 -2.27 -20.87 3.85
CA HIS A 173 -2.35 -20.27 2.51
C HIS A 173 -1.31 -20.80 1.53
N LEU A 174 -0.32 -21.54 1.99
CA LEU A 174 0.76 -22.11 1.17
C LEU A 174 0.59 -23.62 0.91
N GLU A 175 -0.38 -24.25 1.53
CA GLU A 175 -0.66 -25.67 1.32
C GLU A 175 -1.32 -25.90 -0.04
N GLY A 176 -0.50 -26.00 -1.10
CA GLY A 176 -0.95 -26.15 -2.49
C GLY A 176 -1.67 -27.48 -2.81
N ASN A 177 -1.66 -28.46 -1.92
CA ASN A 177 -2.28 -29.77 -2.12
C ASN A 177 -3.75 -29.84 -1.66
N ARG A 178 -4.29 -28.76 -1.10
CA ARG A 178 -5.71 -28.67 -0.70
C ARG A 178 -6.42 -27.59 -1.50
N LEU A 179 -7.59 -27.93 -2.00
CA LEU A 179 -8.48 -26.99 -2.69
C LEU A 179 -9.28 -26.21 -1.66
N ASP A 180 -9.31 -24.90 -1.81
CA ASP A 180 -10.25 -24.04 -1.09
C ASP A 180 -11.63 -24.02 -1.77
N PHE A 181 -12.63 -23.34 -1.20
CA PHE A 181 -13.96 -23.22 -1.81
C PHE A 181 -13.93 -22.48 -3.14
N GLY A 182 -13.07 -21.46 -3.30
CA GLY A 182 -12.94 -20.72 -4.55
C GLY A 182 -12.42 -21.63 -5.66
N GLU A 183 -11.36 -22.37 -5.42
CA GLU A 183 -10.80 -23.33 -6.36
C GLU A 183 -11.77 -24.48 -6.69
N THR A 184 -12.48 -25.00 -5.69
CA THR A 184 -13.47 -26.07 -5.92
C THR A 184 -14.65 -25.59 -6.73
N LEU A 185 -15.06 -24.34 -6.65
CA LEU A 185 -16.17 -23.77 -7.40
C LEU A 185 -15.74 -23.28 -8.79
N PHE A 186 -14.68 -22.51 -8.86
CA PHE A 186 -14.26 -21.78 -10.07
C PHE A 186 -13.13 -22.45 -10.82
N GLY A 187 -12.56 -23.52 -10.27
CA GLY A 187 -11.45 -24.25 -10.86
C GLY A 187 -10.09 -23.61 -10.60
N ARG A 188 -9.04 -24.34 -10.95
CA ARG A 188 -7.65 -23.87 -10.94
C ARG A 188 -6.87 -24.51 -12.08
N VAL A 189 -5.76 -23.91 -12.44
CA VAL A 189 -4.77 -24.45 -13.37
C VAL A 189 -3.40 -24.33 -12.73
N GLU A 190 -2.71 -25.45 -12.61
CA GLU A 190 -1.32 -25.56 -12.21
C GLU A 190 -0.53 -26.32 -13.28
N ASP A 191 0.79 -26.37 -13.19
CA ASP A 191 1.66 -26.96 -14.22
C ASP A 191 1.34 -28.44 -14.53
N THR A 192 0.92 -29.18 -13.50
CA THR A 192 0.69 -30.65 -13.59
C THR A 192 -0.75 -31.05 -13.30
N ASP A 193 -1.60 -30.14 -12.86
CA ASP A 193 -2.98 -30.41 -12.45
C ASP A 193 -3.93 -29.28 -12.86
N ALA A 194 -5.14 -29.62 -13.24
CA ALA A 194 -6.16 -28.67 -13.60
C ALA A 194 -7.55 -29.14 -13.17
N LEU A 195 -8.29 -28.26 -12.50
CA LEU A 195 -9.69 -28.45 -12.15
C LEU A 195 -10.56 -27.49 -12.96
N ARG A 196 -11.50 -28.04 -13.72
CA ARG A 196 -12.48 -27.22 -14.45
C ARG A 196 -13.44 -26.53 -13.47
N GLY A 197 -13.72 -25.25 -13.72
CA GLY A 197 -14.75 -24.52 -12.98
C GLY A 197 -16.14 -25.18 -13.11
N ARG A 198 -16.86 -25.24 -11.99
CA ARG A 198 -18.17 -25.87 -11.85
C ARG A 198 -19.30 -24.85 -11.68
N VAL A 199 -18.96 -23.56 -11.73
CA VAL A 199 -19.89 -22.43 -11.67
C VAL A 199 -19.71 -21.58 -12.92
N SER A 200 -20.79 -21.26 -13.60
CA SER A 200 -20.82 -20.37 -14.76
C SER A 200 -21.93 -19.35 -14.58
N VAL A 201 -21.59 -18.09 -14.73
CA VAL A 201 -22.51 -16.96 -14.60
C VAL A 201 -22.84 -16.44 -16.01
N GLU A 202 -24.09 -16.42 -16.38
CA GLU A 202 -24.54 -15.77 -17.60
C GLU A 202 -24.47 -14.25 -17.50
N THR A 203 -24.51 -13.59 -18.64
CA THR A 203 -24.66 -12.12 -18.67
C THR A 203 -26.03 -11.76 -18.08
N LEU A 204 -25.97 -10.92 -17.03
CA LEU A 204 -27.19 -10.39 -16.43
C LEU A 204 -27.72 -9.24 -17.30
N THR A 205 -29.00 -9.29 -17.63
CA THR A 205 -29.69 -8.29 -18.45
C THR A 205 -30.54 -7.37 -17.59
N ALA A 206 -30.50 -6.08 -17.90
CA ALA A 206 -31.37 -5.11 -17.24
C ALA A 206 -32.84 -5.43 -17.48
N GLN A 207 -33.65 -5.25 -16.46
CA GLN A 207 -35.10 -5.41 -16.56
C GLN A 207 -35.70 -4.03 -16.87
N GLY A 208 -36.51 -3.99 -17.97
CA GLY A 208 -36.97 -2.73 -18.55
C GLY A 208 -35.86 -1.99 -19.31
N ASP A 209 -36.10 -0.73 -19.62
CA ASP A 209 -35.18 0.14 -20.35
C ASP A 209 -34.66 1.25 -19.41
N PRO A 210 -33.67 1.00 -18.54
CA PRO A 210 -33.19 1.99 -17.62
C PRO A 210 -32.44 3.08 -18.39
N VAL A 211 -32.89 4.32 -18.23
CA VAL A 211 -32.22 5.50 -18.79
C VAL A 211 -31.01 5.80 -17.93
N THR A 212 -29.82 5.84 -18.55
CA THR A 212 -28.60 6.21 -17.84
C THR A 212 -28.66 7.66 -17.38
N LEU A 213 -28.03 7.93 -16.24
CA LEU A 213 -27.86 9.29 -15.74
C LEU A 213 -26.82 10.07 -16.57
N GLU A 214 -26.63 11.33 -16.25
CA GLU A 214 -25.62 12.17 -16.92
C GLU A 214 -24.20 11.63 -16.75
N ASN A 215 -23.31 12.07 -17.64
CA ASN A 215 -21.90 11.71 -17.58
C ASN A 215 -21.27 12.17 -16.26
N VAL A 216 -20.51 11.28 -15.67
CA VAL A 216 -19.63 11.58 -14.54
C VAL A 216 -18.19 11.51 -15.02
N ASP A 217 -17.49 12.63 -14.91
CA ASP A 217 -16.06 12.72 -15.17
C ASP A 217 -15.32 12.76 -13.82
N THR A 218 -14.40 11.85 -13.61
CA THR A 218 -13.66 11.77 -12.35
C THR A 218 -12.28 11.14 -12.53
N ILE A 219 -11.48 11.21 -11.49
CA ILE A 219 -10.23 10.47 -11.38
C ILE A 219 -10.44 9.31 -10.40
N LEU A 220 -10.25 8.10 -10.89
CA LEU A 220 -10.17 6.91 -10.04
C LEU A 220 -8.71 6.69 -9.67
N GLY A 221 -8.38 6.94 -8.40
CA GLY A 221 -7.02 6.84 -7.90
C GLY A 221 -6.45 5.43 -8.06
N ALA A 222 -5.26 5.33 -8.62
CA ALA A 222 -4.51 4.09 -8.64
C ALA A 222 -4.08 3.67 -7.22
N PRO A 223 -3.91 2.36 -6.96
CA PRO A 223 -3.32 1.90 -5.70
C PRO A 223 -1.96 2.57 -5.48
N LYS A 224 -1.67 2.94 -4.24
CA LYS A 224 -0.36 3.48 -3.83
C LYS A 224 0.49 2.34 -3.26
N PRO A 225 1.24 1.59 -4.08
CA PRO A 225 1.99 0.42 -3.60
C PRO A 225 3.09 0.80 -2.60
N THR A 226 3.55 2.04 -2.62
CA THR A 226 4.54 2.58 -1.68
C THR A 226 3.94 3.09 -0.36
N PHE A 227 2.64 3.03 -0.20
CA PHE A 227 1.98 3.31 1.08
C PHE A 227 1.71 1.99 1.79
N TYR A 228 2.71 1.46 2.47
CA TYR A 228 2.73 0.15 3.11
C TYR A 228 1.57 -0.14 4.06
N PRO A 229 1.03 0.83 4.81
CA PRO A 229 -0.13 0.58 5.66
C PRO A 229 -1.37 0.03 4.94
N ASN A 230 -1.45 0.17 3.62
CA ASN A 230 -2.53 -0.45 2.83
C ASN A 230 -2.34 -1.95 2.63
N TYR A 231 -1.13 -2.47 2.78
CA TYR A 231 -0.77 -3.84 2.37
C TYR A 231 -0.17 -4.66 3.50
N ILE A 232 0.60 -4.02 4.37
CA ILE A 232 1.30 -4.67 5.49
C ILE A 232 0.62 -4.29 6.79
N ARG A 233 0.40 -5.28 7.65
CA ARG A 233 -0.15 -5.09 8.99
C ARG A 233 0.78 -4.19 9.79
N GLN A 234 0.25 -3.13 10.37
CA GLN A 234 1.00 -2.18 11.16
C GLN A 234 0.87 -2.49 12.65
N LYS A 235 1.96 -2.36 13.39
CA LYS A 235 1.96 -2.47 14.85
C LYS A 235 1.57 -1.12 15.45
N THR A 236 0.33 -1.01 15.86
CA THR A 236 -0.22 0.21 16.46
C THR A 236 -0.56 0.00 17.93
N ASP A 237 -0.63 1.11 18.68
CA ASP A 237 -1.25 1.14 20.00
C ASP A 237 -2.79 1.17 19.89
N GLU A 238 -3.46 1.29 21.04
CA GLU A 238 -4.93 1.33 21.11
C GLU A 238 -5.55 2.53 20.41
N ASP A 239 -4.79 3.63 20.28
CA ASP A 239 -5.23 4.86 19.62
C ASP A 239 -4.90 4.88 18.11
N GLY A 240 -4.29 3.81 17.60
CA GLY A 240 -3.89 3.67 16.19
C GLY A 240 -2.58 4.36 15.83
N ALA A 241 -1.80 4.84 16.81
CA ALA A 241 -0.47 5.36 16.57
C ALA A 241 0.56 4.23 16.39
N LEU A 242 1.56 4.45 15.56
CA LEU A 242 2.61 3.47 15.31
C LEU A 242 3.49 3.27 16.54
N LYS A 243 3.57 2.07 17.08
CA LYS A 243 4.41 1.75 18.25
C LYS A 243 5.87 2.12 18.05
N SER A 244 6.42 1.84 16.87
CA SER A 244 7.81 2.15 16.53
C SER A 244 8.01 3.56 15.96
N GLY A 245 6.92 4.26 15.65
CA GLY A 245 6.94 5.53 14.93
C GLY A 245 7.41 5.42 13.47
N LYS A 246 7.56 4.19 12.94
CA LYS A 246 7.86 3.88 11.55
C LYS A 246 6.83 2.87 11.04
N TYR A 247 6.56 2.89 9.73
CA TYR A 247 5.74 1.86 9.12
C TYR A 247 6.49 0.53 9.06
N ASP A 248 5.78 -0.53 9.39
CA ASP A 248 6.19 -1.87 8.97
C ASP A 248 6.04 -1.98 7.44
N THR A 249 7.03 -2.60 6.81
CA THR A 249 7.18 -2.71 5.36
C THR A 249 7.53 -4.15 4.99
N TYR A 250 7.70 -4.45 3.70
CA TYR A 250 8.22 -5.75 3.26
C TYR A 250 9.69 -5.99 3.65
N MET A 251 10.36 -5.00 4.25
CA MET A 251 11.73 -5.11 4.77
C MET A 251 11.79 -5.64 6.19
N ASP A 252 10.67 -5.68 6.90
CA ASP A 252 10.61 -6.15 8.29
C ASP A 252 10.55 -7.67 8.34
N ASP A 253 11.36 -8.31 9.19
CA ASP A 253 11.61 -9.76 9.21
C ASP A 253 10.35 -10.62 9.23
N ARG A 254 9.31 -10.18 9.90
CA ARG A 254 8.03 -10.86 10.01
C ARG A 254 6.88 -9.97 9.54
N ALA A 255 7.06 -9.33 8.40
CA ALA A 255 5.99 -8.59 7.76
C ALA A 255 4.82 -9.54 7.46
N GLU A 256 3.62 -9.13 7.85
CA GLU A 256 2.38 -9.85 7.61
C GLU A 256 1.50 -9.08 6.65
N ILE A 257 0.83 -9.78 5.74
CA ILE A 257 -0.16 -9.14 4.87
C ILE A 257 -1.33 -8.64 5.72
N ARG A 258 -1.83 -7.45 5.39
CA ARG A 258 -2.93 -6.85 6.16
C ARG A 258 -4.26 -7.59 5.97
N GLY A 259 -4.48 -8.21 4.84
CA GLY A 259 -5.70 -8.86 4.44
C GLY A 259 -6.24 -8.34 3.11
N TRP A 260 -7.50 -8.64 2.81
CA TRP A 260 -8.15 -8.30 1.55
C TRP A 260 -8.56 -6.83 1.50
N LYS A 261 -8.22 -6.13 0.42
CA LYS A 261 -8.71 -4.78 0.16
C LYS A 261 -10.15 -4.85 -0.35
N ARG A 262 -11.05 -4.16 0.33
CA ARG A 262 -12.45 -4.03 -0.05
C ARG A 262 -12.92 -2.59 0.06
N TYR A 263 -13.74 -2.15 -0.88
CA TYR A 263 -14.44 -0.88 -0.75
C TYR A 263 -15.63 -1.03 0.20
N ILE A 264 -15.74 -0.09 1.12
CA ILE A 264 -16.82 -0.02 2.10
C ILE A 264 -18.08 0.46 1.42
N ILE A 265 -19.22 -0.13 1.75
CA ILE A 265 -20.52 0.41 1.36
C ILE A 265 -20.78 1.67 2.17
N ARG A 266 -20.93 2.78 1.50
CA ARG A 266 -21.05 4.08 2.15
C ARG A 266 -22.43 4.25 2.80
N ASN A 267 -22.44 4.85 3.98
CA ASN A 267 -23.66 5.20 4.71
C ASN A 267 -24.27 6.54 4.29
N ASP A 268 -23.46 7.39 3.64
CA ASP A 268 -23.84 8.69 3.09
C ASP A 268 -24.27 8.65 1.61
N GLY A 269 -24.36 7.43 1.05
CA GLY A 269 -24.74 7.21 -0.33
C GLY A 269 -23.66 7.58 -1.35
N VAL A 270 -24.08 8.09 -2.51
CA VAL A 270 -23.16 8.54 -3.55
C VAL A 270 -22.71 9.96 -3.24
N THR A 271 -21.40 10.16 -3.17
CA THR A 271 -20.79 11.50 -3.02
C THR A 271 -20.34 12.05 -4.36
N GLU A 272 -20.24 13.38 -4.44
CA GLU A 272 -19.78 14.03 -5.66
C GLU A 272 -18.34 13.62 -5.98
N PRO A 273 -18.08 13.06 -7.17
CA PRO A 273 -16.73 12.69 -7.59
C PRO A 273 -15.87 13.93 -7.83
N VAL A 274 -14.58 13.81 -7.54
CA VAL A 274 -13.60 14.86 -7.83
C VAL A 274 -13.50 15.06 -9.33
N LYS A 275 -13.80 16.28 -9.81
CA LYS A 275 -13.67 16.63 -11.22
C LYS A 275 -12.19 16.76 -11.61
N PRO A 276 -11.76 16.19 -12.75
CA PRO A 276 -10.40 16.35 -13.22
C PRO A 276 -10.14 17.80 -13.65
N GLU A 277 -8.94 18.29 -13.29
CA GLU A 277 -8.44 19.54 -13.87
C GLU A 277 -8.00 19.32 -15.32
N SER A 278 -7.86 20.38 -16.12
CA SER A 278 -7.49 20.29 -17.54
C SER A 278 -6.18 19.52 -17.80
N GLU A 279 -5.21 19.65 -16.91
CA GLU A 279 -3.94 18.91 -16.98
C GLU A 279 -4.07 17.40 -16.67
N GLN A 280 -5.17 16.99 -16.08
CA GLN A 280 -5.46 15.63 -15.63
C GLN A 280 -6.38 14.86 -16.57
N GLU A 281 -6.76 15.45 -17.69
CA GLU A 281 -7.69 14.83 -18.65
C GLU A 281 -7.24 13.45 -19.14
N LYS A 282 -5.93 13.24 -19.29
CA LYS A 282 -5.34 11.96 -19.73
C LYS A 282 -5.53 10.81 -18.73
N VAL A 283 -5.80 11.11 -17.47
CA VAL A 283 -6.02 10.12 -16.40
C VAL A 283 -7.46 10.14 -15.89
N SER A 284 -8.33 10.92 -16.53
CA SER A 284 -9.75 10.97 -16.21
C SER A 284 -10.48 9.72 -16.69
N THR A 285 -11.52 9.39 -15.96
CA THR A 285 -12.45 8.30 -16.28
C THR A 285 -13.85 8.92 -16.45
N ARG A 286 -14.47 8.62 -17.57
CA ARG A 286 -15.85 9.02 -17.87
C ARG A 286 -16.77 7.80 -17.87
N PHE A 287 -17.90 7.92 -17.22
CA PHE A 287 -18.92 6.86 -17.22
C PHE A 287 -20.33 7.44 -17.04
N LYS A 288 -21.34 6.67 -17.46
CA LYS A 288 -22.74 6.97 -17.24
C LYS A 288 -23.29 6.01 -16.20
N PRO A 289 -23.64 6.47 -14.99
CA PRO A 289 -24.26 5.60 -14.00
C PRO A 289 -25.69 5.23 -14.38
N LEU A 290 -26.11 4.07 -13.89
CA LEU A 290 -27.52 3.70 -13.91
C LEU A 290 -28.23 4.27 -12.68
N PRO A 291 -29.52 4.57 -12.78
CA PRO A 291 -30.29 5.07 -11.64
C PRO A 291 -30.41 3.98 -10.55
N ALA A 292 -30.59 4.45 -9.31
CA ALA A 292 -30.92 3.56 -8.21
C ALA A 292 -32.21 2.80 -8.48
N GLY A 293 -32.28 1.55 -8.05
CA GLY A 293 -33.43 0.68 -8.30
C GLY A 293 -33.40 -0.08 -9.64
N THR A 294 -32.39 0.17 -10.51
CA THR A 294 -32.20 -0.64 -11.70
C THR A 294 -31.95 -2.10 -11.29
N SER A 295 -32.72 -3.01 -11.84
CA SER A 295 -32.59 -4.44 -11.57
C SER A 295 -32.06 -5.20 -12.79
N PHE A 296 -31.35 -6.28 -12.51
CA PHE A 296 -30.78 -7.16 -13.50
C PHE A 296 -31.22 -8.60 -13.19
N LEU A 297 -31.45 -9.38 -14.22
CA LEU A 297 -31.77 -10.81 -14.12
C LEU A 297 -30.80 -11.62 -14.96
N GLY A 298 -30.39 -12.76 -14.44
CA GLY A 298 -29.55 -13.73 -15.15
C GLY A 298 -29.50 -15.05 -14.40
N THR A 299 -28.85 -16.02 -15.00
CA THR A 299 -28.78 -17.39 -14.48
C THR A 299 -27.34 -17.71 -14.05
N VAL A 300 -27.21 -18.42 -12.95
CA VAL A 300 -25.97 -19.05 -12.52
C VAL A 300 -26.11 -20.54 -12.66
N HIS A 301 -25.32 -21.13 -13.55
CA HIS A 301 -25.28 -22.57 -13.77
C HIS A 301 -24.23 -23.19 -12.85
N VAL A 302 -24.62 -24.25 -12.19
CA VAL A 302 -23.74 -25.02 -11.30
C VAL A 302 -23.71 -26.49 -11.73
N HIS A 303 -22.56 -27.13 -11.67
CA HIS A 303 -22.36 -28.49 -12.06
C HIS A 303 -21.74 -29.31 -10.94
N ASN A 304 -22.45 -30.38 -10.53
CA ASN A 304 -21.95 -31.37 -9.58
C ASN A 304 -21.39 -30.75 -8.26
N LEU A 305 -22.08 -29.76 -7.70
CA LEU A 305 -21.76 -29.19 -6.41
C LEU A 305 -22.37 -30.06 -5.29
N LYS A 306 -21.57 -30.19 -4.20
CA LYS A 306 -22.09 -30.74 -2.94
C LYS A 306 -22.97 -29.72 -2.24
N PRO A 307 -23.86 -30.11 -1.33
CA PRO A 307 -24.73 -29.16 -0.60
C PRO A 307 -23.94 -28.01 0.09
N ALA A 308 -22.82 -28.31 0.74
CA ALA A 308 -22.00 -27.27 1.37
C ALA A 308 -21.36 -26.30 0.34
N GLU A 309 -20.95 -26.79 -0.84
CA GLU A 309 -20.37 -25.95 -1.90
C GLU A 309 -21.44 -25.05 -2.53
N LEU A 310 -22.62 -25.59 -2.78
CA LEU A 310 -23.77 -24.82 -3.26
C LEU A 310 -24.21 -23.81 -2.19
N GLY A 311 -24.24 -24.23 -0.92
CA GLY A 311 -24.50 -23.36 0.22
C GLY A 311 -23.50 -22.21 0.33
N ALA A 312 -22.21 -22.45 0.13
CA ALA A 312 -21.17 -21.42 0.10
C ALA A 312 -21.41 -20.37 -0.98
N LEU A 313 -21.74 -20.83 -2.21
CA LEU A 313 -22.05 -19.95 -3.33
C LEU A 313 -23.27 -19.06 -3.03
N VAL A 314 -24.37 -19.68 -2.59
CA VAL A 314 -25.60 -18.95 -2.28
C VAL A 314 -25.41 -18.01 -1.10
N TRP A 315 -24.72 -18.45 -0.05
CA TRP A 315 -24.39 -17.62 1.11
C TRP A 315 -23.57 -16.39 0.69
N ALA A 316 -22.54 -16.58 -0.12
CA ALA A 316 -21.69 -15.50 -0.60
C ALA A 316 -22.48 -14.49 -1.47
N LEU A 317 -23.37 -14.95 -2.33
CA LEU A 317 -24.20 -14.09 -3.18
C LEU A 317 -25.24 -13.31 -2.37
N THR A 318 -25.86 -13.94 -1.36
CA THR A 318 -26.99 -13.36 -0.60
C THR A 318 -26.62 -12.87 0.79
N TRP A 319 -25.32 -12.92 1.16
CA TRP A 319 -24.88 -12.64 2.52
C TRP A 319 -25.53 -13.55 3.58
N GLY A 320 -25.77 -14.79 3.26
CA GLY A 320 -26.50 -15.71 4.12
C GLY A 320 -27.95 -15.33 4.34
N GLY A 321 -28.55 -14.54 3.44
CA GLY A 321 -29.92 -14.02 3.53
C GLY A 321 -30.06 -12.69 4.27
N GLU A 322 -28.96 -12.03 4.65
CA GLU A 322 -28.99 -10.71 5.32
C GLU A 322 -29.32 -9.58 4.34
N ALA A 323 -30.59 -9.22 4.24
CA ALA A 323 -31.12 -8.27 3.25
C ALA A 323 -30.57 -6.83 3.37
N ASN A 324 -29.98 -6.46 4.50
CA ASN A 324 -29.40 -5.15 4.73
C ASN A 324 -27.97 -5.01 4.22
N LEU A 325 -27.29 -6.12 3.88
CA LEU A 325 -25.93 -6.08 3.36
C LEU A 325 -25.92 -5.87 1.84
N ARG A 326 -24.84 -5.27 1.35
CA ARG A 326 -24.66 -4.89 -0.05
C ARG A 326 -23.34 -5.42 -0.59
N HIS A 327 -23.34 -5.72 -1.87
CA HIS A 327 -22.12 -5.91 -2.64
C HIS A 327 -21.71 -4.62 -3.31
N SER A 328 -20.44 -4.52 -3.67
CA SER A 328 -19.87 -3.41 -4.41
C SER A 328 -19.50 -3.88 -5.81
N LEU A 329 -20.21 -3.42 -6.83
CA LEU A 329 -20.06 -3.84 -8.21
C LEU A 329 -19.84 -2.63 -9.14
N GLY A 330 -19.05 -2.79 -10.20
CA GLY A 330 -18.84 -1.74 -11.20
C GLY A 330 -17.75 -0.74 -10.80
N MET A 331 -17.81 0.44 -11.44
CA MET A 331 -16.82 1.52 -11.29
C MET A 331 -17.18 2.48 -10.16
N ALA A 332 -16.26 3.36 -9.83
CA ALA A 332 -16.44 4.45 -8.86
C ALA A 332 -16.94 4.05 -7.46
N LYS A 333 -16.64 2.82 -7.04
CA LYS A 333 -16.97 2.30 -5.69
C LYS A 333 -16.55 3.22 -4.54
N PRO A 334 -15.37 3.89 -4.59
CA PRO A 334 -14.96 4.83 -3.53
C PRO A 334 -15.91 6.00 -3.33
N TYR A 335 -16.68 6.36 -4.37
CA TYR A 335 -17.70 7.41 -4.32
C TYR A 335 -19.11 6.90 -3.99
N GLY A 336 -19.25 5.61 -3.66
CA GLY A 336 -20.52 5.01 -3.30
C GLY A 336 -21.34 4.41 -4.45
N TYR A 337 -20.82 4.46 -5.69
CA TYR A 337 -21.48 3.81 -6.82
C TYR A 337 -21.42 2.29 -6.71
N GLY A 338 -22.39 1.64 -7.31
CA GLY A 338 -22.44 0.18 -7.46
C GLY A 338 -22.74 -0.59 -6.17
N ALA A 339 -23.41 0.02 -5.20
CA ALA A 339 -23.96 -0.70 -4.06
C ALA A 339 -25.21 -1.51 -4.51
N VAL A 340 -25.11 -2.83 -4.52
CA VAL A 340 -26.15 -3.73 -5.05
C VAL A 340 -26.56 -4.79 -4.03
N THR A 341 -27.82 -5.20 -4.09
CA THR A 341 -28.32 -6.43 -3.45
C THR A 341 -28.40 -7.55 -4.46
N VAL A 342 -28.10 -8.75 -4.01
CA VAL A 342 -28.31 -9.98 -4.81
C VAL A 342 -29.29 -10.86 -4.07
N SER A 343 -30.29 -11.36 -4.78
CA SER A 343 -31.25 -12.33 -4.27
C SER A 343 -31.45 -13.44 -5.28
N ILE A 344 -31.82 -14.61 -4.81
CA ILE A 344 -32.20 -15.73 -5.67
C ILE A 344 -33.70 -15.56 -6.03
N ALA A 345 -34.01 -15.43 -7.31
CA ALA A 345 -35.38 -15.23 -7.78
C ALA A 345 -36.28 -16.39 -7.35
N GLY A 346 -37.35 -16.05 -6.64
CA GLY A 346 -38.31 -17.04 -6.14
C GLY A 346 -37.74 -18.00 -5.08
N ASN A 347 -36.55 -17.71 -4.51
CA ASN A 347 -35.82 -18.59 -3.59
C ASN A 347 -35.72 -20.05 -4.08
N ARG A 348 -35.57 -20.24 -5.40
CA ARG A 348 -35.57 -21.58 -6.01
C ARG A 348 -34.25 -21.86 -6.72
N LEU A 349 -33.75 -23.05 -6.44
CA LEU A 349 -32.75 -23.74 -7.26
C LEU A 349 -33.51 -24.78 -8.07
N LYS A 350 -33.12 -24.94 -9.33
CA LYS A 350 -33.74 -25.95 -10.20
C LYS A 350 -32.73 -27.00 -10.60
N TRP A 351 -33.10 -28.27 -10.47
CA TRP A 351 -32.36 -29.35 -11.08
C TRP A 351 -32.59 -29.39 -12.59
N CYS A 352 -31.51 -29.50 -13.35
CA CYS A 352 -31.59 -29.85 -14.77
C CYS A 352 -31.62 -31.38 -14.99
N ASP A 353 -31.61 -32.17 -13.94
CA ASP A 353 -31.67 -33.62 -13.99
C ASP A 353 -33.13 -34.07 -13.78
N PRO A 354 -33.81 -34.63 -14.82
CA PRO A 354 -35.22 -35.06 -14.74
C PRO A 354 -35.46 -36.21 -13.76
N ARG A 355 -34.41 -36.89 -13.30
CA ARG A 355 -34.51 -37.97 -12.30
C ARG A 355 -34.65 -37.46 -10.86
N LYS A 356 -34.48 -36.15 -10.66
CA LYS A 356 -34.59 -35.51 -9.35
C LYS A 356 -36.02 -35.03 -9.15
N GLU A 357 -36.72 -35.59 -8.17
CA GLU A 357 -38.13 -35.28 -7.88
C GLU A 357 -38.31 -33.94 -7.18
N GLN A 358 -37.29 -33.47 -6.42
CA GLN A 358 -37.35 -32.25 -5.64
C GLN A 358 -36.15 -31.38 -5.89
N ASP A 359 -36.37 -30.06 -6.00
CA ASP A 359 -35.34 -29.07 -6.10
C ASP A 359 -34.55 -28.97 -4.76
N PRO A 360 -33.28 -28.57 -4.79
CA PRO A 360 -32.49 -28.39 -3.57
C PRO A 360 -33.06 -27.29 -2.67
N ASP A 361 -33.10 -27.53 -1.37
CA ASP A 361 -33.43 -26.49 -0.40
C ASP A 361 -32.24 -25.55 -0.20
N ILE A 362 -32.42 -24.27 -0.54
CA ILE A 362 -31.44 -23.22 -0.39
C ILE A 362 -31.00 -23.04 1.07
N LEU A 363 -31.96 -23.07 1.98
CA LEU A 363 -31.70 -22.83 3.41
C LEU A 363 -30.90 -23.99 4.00
N GLU A 364 -31.24 -25.21 3.65
CA GLU A 364 -30.51 -26.39 4.11
C GLU A 364 -29.11 -26.45 3.53
N CYS A 365 -28.92 -26.04 2.27
CA CYS A 365 -27.57 -25.91 1.68
C CYS A 365 -26.72 -24.88 2.41
N MET A 366 -27.26 -23.69 2.69
CA MET A 366 -26.54 -22.65 3.44
C MET A 366 -26.23 -23.10 4.87
N LYS A 367 -27.15 -23.79 5.52
CA LYS A 367 -26.93 -24.35 6.86
C LYS A 367 -25.80 -25.36 6.85
N THR A 368 -25.80 -26.31 5.89
CA THR A 368 -24.73 -27.30 5.71
C THR A 368 -23.36 -26.62 5.51
N PHE A 369 -23.29 -25.53 4.75
CA PHE A 369 -22.09 -24.74 4.60
C PHE A 369 -21.65 -24.12 5.93
N THR A 370 -22.55 -23.46 6.64
CA THR A 370 -22.25 -22.78 7.92
C THR A 370 -21.76 -23.76 8.99
N GLU A 371 -22.43 -24.91 9.11
CA GLU A 371 -22.04 -25.99 10.02
C GLU A 371 -20.63 -26.50 9.70
N LYS A 372 -20.31 -26.65 8.41
CA LYS A 372 -18.97 -27.07 7.97
C LYS A 372 -17.91 -26.03 8.31
N MET A 373 -18.19 -24.75 8.08
CA MET A 373 -17.29 -23.65 8.43
C MET A 373 -17.05 -23.57 9.93
N ASN A 374 -18.10 -23.71 10.75
CA ASN A 374 -17.99 -23.73 12.19
C ASN A 374 -17.16 -24.93 12.68
N SER A 375 -17.36 -26.10 12.07
CA SER A 375 -16.56 -27.30 12.38
C SER A 375 -15.08 -27.12 12.06
N TRP A 376 -14.75 -26.54 10.92
CA TRP A 376 -13.36 -26.27 10.55
C TRP A 376 -12.73 -25.23 11.47
N TYR A 377 -13.46 -24.18 11.79
CA TYR A 377 -12.97 -23.11 12.67
C TYR A 377 -12.69 -23.61 14.09
N ALA A 378 -13.53 -24.50 14.61
CA ALA A 378 -13.30 -25.16 15.91
C ALA A 378 -11.98 -25.99 15.94
N ASN A 379 -11.59 -26.57 14.80
CA ASN A 379 -10.34 -27.33 14.68
C ASN A 379 -9.08 -26.46 14.66
N THR A 380 -9.19 -25.14 14.47
CA THR A 380 -8.04 -24.22 14.53
C THR A 380 -7.65 -23.79 15.94
N GLY A 381 -8.41 -24.22 16.95
CA GLY A 381 -8.20 -23.84 18.35
C GLY A 381 -8.74 -22.44 18.69
N GLU A 382 -9.45 -21.81 17.78
CA GLU A 382 -10.12 -20.54 18.02
C GLU A 382 -11.29 -20.72 18.98
N SER A 383 -11.44 -19.78 19.91
CA SER A 383 -12.51 -19.81 20.92
C SER A 383 -13.89 -19.44 20.39
N GLN A 384 -13.95 -18.93 19.16
CA GLN A 384 -15.18 -18.47 18.52
C GLN A 384 -15.57 -19.37 17.36
N THR A 385 -16.85 -19.41 17.01
CA THR A 385 -17.32 -20.04 15.78
C THR A 385 -16.99 -19.13 14.57
N TRP A 386 -16.93 -19.70 13.38
CA TRP A 386 -16.75 -18.92 12.14
C TRP A 386 -17.77 -17.78 11.99
N GLU A 387 -19.04 -18.02 12.32
CA GLU A 387 -20.09 -17.00 12.23
C GLU A 387 -19.87 -15.80 13.18
N LYS A 388 -19.07 -15.99 14.23
CA LYS A 388 -18.77 -14.97 15.24
C LYS A 388 -17.34 -14.45 15.14
N CYS A 389 -16.55 -14.92 14.17
CA CYS A 389 -15.16 -14.49 14.05
C CYS A 389 -15.07 -13.03 13.61
N ASP A 390 -13.98 -12.40 14.04
CA ASP A 390 -13.73 -10.99 13.80
C ASP A 390 -13.63 -10.65 12.31
N ALA A 391 -13.09 -11.56 11.51
CA ALA A 391 -12.95 -11.37 10.07
C ALA A 391 -14.31 -11.28 9.37
N LEU A 392 -15.26 -12.16 9.72
CA LEU A 392 -16.60 -12.13 9.17
C LEU A 392 -17.41 -10.93 9.68
N ALA A 393 -17.25 -10.58 10.95
CA ALA A 393 -17.88 -9.40 11.53
C ALA A 393 -17.40 -8.11 10.83
N ALA A 394 -16.10 -7.98 10.57
CA ALA A 394 -15.53 -6.86 9.82
C ALA A 394 -16.03 -6.83 8.37
N LEU A 395 -16.09 -7.98 7.70
CA LEU A 395 -16.61 -8.10 6.34
C LEU A 395 -18.07 -7.64 6.24
N LYS A 396 -18.93 -8.09 7.16
CA LYS A 396 -20.34 -7.68 7.24
C LYS A 396 -20.49 -6.20 7.58
N ALA A 397 -19.66 -5.66 8.48
CA ALA A 397 -19.66 -4.24 8.81
C ALA A 397 -19.33 -3.39 7.57
N MET A 398 -18.34 -3.79 6.75
CA MET A 398 -18.02 -3.11 5.49
C MET A 398 -19.11 -3.21 4.43
N ALA A 399 -19.92 -4.24 4.48
CA ALA A 399 -21.04 -4.45 3.56
C ALA A 399 -22.34 -3.74 4.00
N ASN A 400 -22.40 -3.27 5.24
CA ASN A 400 -23.60 -2.69 5.81
C ASN A 400 -23.65 -1.17 5.63
N PRO A 401 -24.59 -0.61 4.84
CA PRO A 401 -24.73 0.84 4.66
C PRO A 401 -25.13 1.59 5.92
N ARG A 402 -25.52 0.89 7.00
CA ARG A 402 -25.85 1.51 8.29
C ARG A 402 -24.69 1.52 9.27
N SER A 403 -23.54 0.96 8.90
CA SER A 403 -22.36 1.00 9.77
C SER A 403 -21.91 2.43 9.97
N ALA A 404 -21.74 2.83 11.22
CA ALA A 404 -21.15 4.11 11.57
C ALA A 404 -19.62 4.01 11.48
N TRP A 405 -19.02 4.93 10.76
CA TRP A 405 -17.58 5.02 10.60
C TRP A 405 -17.08 6.28 11.29
N ASN A 406 -16.08 6.14 12.14
CA ASN A 406 -15.48 7.27 12.85
C ASN A 406 -14.59 8.15 11.94
N HIS A 407 -14.52 7.82 10.66
CA HIS A 407 -13.68 8.48 9.70
C HIS A 407 -14.47 8.87 8.46
N GLU A 408 -14.07 9.97 7.87
CA GLU A 408 -14.58 10.42 6.59
C GLU A 408 -14.14 9.43 5.48
N LEU A 409 -15.11 8.86 4.77
CA LEU A 409 -14.88 7.92 3.69
C LEU A 409 -14.62 8.68 2.38
N ARG A 410 -13.40 9.14 2.20
CA ARG A 410 -12.95 9.84 0.99
C ARG A 410 -11.55 9.40 0.57
N TYR A 411 -11.13 9.76 -0.62
CA TYR A 411 -9.74 9.60 -1.00
C TYR A 411 -8.85 10.51 -0.15
N PRO A 412 -7.67 10.03 0.27
CA PRO A 412 -6.66 10.89 0.88
C PRO A 412 -6.25 12.01 -0.07
N VAL A 413 -6.17 13.22 0.45
CA VAL A 413 -5.78 14.39 -0.33
C VAL A 413 -4.29 14.34 -0.68
N ILE A 414 -3.99 14.58 -1.96
CA ILE A 414 -2.64 14.71 -2.48
C ILE A 414 -2.52 16.12 -3.04
N GLY A 415 -2.31 17.10 -2.16
CA GLY A 415 -2.07 18.47 -2.57
C GLY A 415 -0.64 18.70 -3.10
N ARG A 416 -0.41 19.87 -3.71
CA ARG A 416 0.90 20.26 -4.26
C ARG A 416 1.96 20.53 -3.19
N GLY A 417 1.56 20.79 -1.95
CA GLY A 417 2.44 21.05 -0.80
C GLY A 417 2.55 19.86 0.15
N SER A 418 3.66 19.79 0.91
CA SER A 418 3.84 18.72 1.91
C SER A 418 2.77 18.76 3.02
N ARG A 419 2.17 19.92 3.29
CA ARG A 419 1.11 20.08 4.29
C ARG A 419 -0.25 19.51 3.83
N GLU A 420 -0.47 19.41 2.53
CA GLU A 420 -1.72 18.92 1.94
C GLU A 420 -1.65 17.45 1.50
N ASN A 421 -0.51 16.80 1.65
CA ASN A 421 -0.33 15.42 1.26
C ASN A 421 -0.53 14.50 2.46
N GLU A 422 -1.73 13.96 2.60
CA GLU A 422 -2.10 13.09 3.73
C GLU A 422 -1.26 11.81 3.81
N PHE A 423 -0.81 11.25 2.68
CA PHE A 423 0.11 10.11 2.70
C PHE A 423 1.49 10.46 3.25
N ALA A 424 1.98 11.67 2.96
CA ALA A 424 3.24 12.15 3.50
C ALA A 424 3.08 12.53 4.98
N ASN A 425 1.98 13.20 5.32
CA ASN A 425 1.69 13.66 6.67
C ASN A 425 1.49 12.49 7.65
N SER A 426 0.87 11.39 7.20
CA SER A 426 0.71 10.19 8.03
C SER A 426 2.04 9.56 8.48
N LYS A 427 3.15 9.89 7.81
CA LYS A 427 4.52 9.47 8.20
C LYS A 427 5.17 10.41 9.21
N ASN A 428 4.61 11.59 9.40
CA ASN A 428 5.23 12.63 10.19
C ASN A 428 4.62 12.66 11.61
N LYS A 429 5.37 12.17 12.58
CA LYS A 429 4.98 12.14 14.00
C LYS A 429 4.51 13.51 14.54
N ASN A 430 5.13 14.59 14.06
CA ASN A 430 4.86 15.93 14.59
C ASN A 430 3.58 16.56 14.05
N GLN A 431 3.04 16.07 12.95
CA GLN A 431 1.84 16.65 12.31
C GLN A 431 0.56 15.86 12.53
N ASN A 432 0.64 14.54 12.73
CA ASN A 432 -0.52 13.67 12.89
C ASN A 432 -0.39 12.70 14.06
N GLU A 433 0.45 13.03 15.06
CA GLU A 433 0.72 12.16 16.20
C GLU A 433 1.14 10.73 15.81
N GLY A 434 1.61 10.54 14.58
CA GLY A 434 1.99 9.25 14.04
C GLY A 434 0.82 8.30 13.77
N LYS A 435 -0.41 8.81 13.72
CA LYS A 435 -1.58 7.98 13.39
C LYS A 435 -1.44 7.45 11.97
N VAL A 436 -1.49 6.16 11.84
CA VAL A 436 -1.74 5.52 10.56
C VAL A 436 -3.10 6.00 10.11
N LEU A 437 -3.23 6.46 8.87
CA LEU A 437 -4.54 6.70 8.27
C LEU A 437 -5.36 5.44 8.54
N SER A 438 -6.34 5.57 9.39
CA SER A 438 -7.05 4.44 9.97
C SER A 438 -7.72 3.66 8.86
N LEU A 439 -7.20 2.50 8.60
CA LEU A 439 -7.46 1.79 7.37
C LEU A 439 -8.68 0.89 7.44
N LEU A 440 -9.12 0.59 8.59
CA LEU A 440 -10.40 -0.07 8.82
C LEU A 440 -10.88 0.42 10.18
N PRO A 441 -12.16 0.67 10.31
CA PRO A 441 -12.69 0.79 11.64
C PRO A 441 -12.32 -0.50 12.34
N PRO A 442 -11.95 -0.41 13.58
CA PRO A 442 -12.07 -1.57 14.43
C PRO A 442 -13.50 -2.08 14.26
N ILE A 443 -13.67 -3.36 14.21
CA ILE A 443 -14.93 -4.05 14.44
C ILE A 443 -15.67 -3.21 15.48
N PRO A 444 -16.92 -2.82 15.23
CA PRO A 444 -17.63 -1.94 16.16
C PRO A 444 -17.39 -2.46 17.54
N ALA A 445 -16.58 -1.74 18.30
CA ALA A 445 -16.23 -2.14 19.64
C ALA A 445 -17.56 -2.42 20.34
N LYS A 446 -17.71 -3.58 20.96
CA LYS A 446 -18.82 -3.84 21.88
C LYS A 446 -19.06 -2.55 22.62
N PRO A 447 -20.30 -2.02 22.70
CA PRO A 447 -20.55 -0.70 23.22
C PRO A 447 -19.72 -0.53 24.48
N GLN A 448 -18.73 0.34 24.40
CA GLN A 448 -17.86 0.59 25.54
C GLN A 448 -18.80 1.05 26.63
N LYS A 449 -18.87 0.30 27.72
CA LYS A 449 -19.44 0.84 28.94
C LYS A 449 -18.85 2.23 29.11
N PRO A 450 -19.66 3.27 29.33
CA PRO A 450 -19.15 4.63 29.41
C PRO A 450 -17.96 4.61 30.36
N LYS A 451 -16.80 5.05 29.86
CA LYS A 451 -15.59 5.16 30.68
C LYS A 451 -15.99 6.00 31.90
N PRO A 452 -15.80 5.51 33.12
CA PRO A 452 -16.12 6.32 34.28
C PRO A 452 -15.32 7.63 34.16
N GLU A 453 -15.96 8.72 34.47
CA GLU A 453 -15.58 10.15 34.35
C GLU A 453 -14.17 10.54 34.82
N LYS A 454 -13.12 9.88 34.34
CA LYS A 454 -11.75 10.33 34.62
C LYS A 454 -11.41 11.64 33.90
N GLN A 455 -12.00 11.90 32.74
CA GLN A 455 -11.78 13.15 32.03
C GLN A 455 -12.50 14.35 32.70
N ALA A 456 -13.70 14.14 33.19
CA ALA A 456 -14.41 15.20 33.93
C ALA A 456 -13.73 15.56 35.25
N VAL A 457 -13.12 14.59 35.94
CA VAL A 457 -12.36 14.85 37.16
C VAL A 457 -11.04 15.54 36.89
N GLN A 458 -10.35 15.22 35.77
CA GLN A 458 -9.09 15.88 35.42
C GLN A 458 -9.34 17.32 34.89
N GLN A 459 -10.33 17.52 34.04
CA GLN A 459 -10.73 18.87 33.62
C GLN A 459 -11.28 19.71 34.79
N LYS A 460 -12.05 19.12 35.67
CA LYS A 460 -12.56 19.83 36.87
C LYS A 460 -11.44 20.19 37.86
N ARG A 461 -10.35 19.39 37.89
CA ARG A 461 -9.17 19.67 38.74
C ARG A 461 -8.28 20.74 38.14
N GLU A 462 -8.10 20.75 36.81
CA GLU A 462 -7.38 21.80 36.08
C GLU A 462 -8.13 23.14 36.13
N LEU A 463 -9.43 23.16 35.87
CA LEU A 463 -10.27 24.35 36.04
C LEU A 463 -10.21 24.94 37.43
N THR A 464 -10.29 24.09 38.51
CA THR A 464 -10.15 24.58 39.86
C THR A 464 -8.78 25.15 40.18
N THR A 465 -7.72 24.67 39.55
CA THR A 465 -6.34 25.20 39.69
C THR A 465 -6.21 26.54 38.98
N ILE A 466 -6.75 26.66 37.77
CA ILE A 466 -6.82 27.92 37.02
C ILE A 466 -7.70 28.94 37.74
N ASP A 467 -8.86 28.55 38.25
CA ASP A 467 -9.78 29.43 38.98
C ASP A 467 -9.17 29.98 40.26
N LYS A 468 -8.41 29.18 41.01
CA LYS A 468 -7.65 29.63 42.16
C LYS A 468 -6.54 30.62 41.78
N PHE A 469 -5.85 30.37 40.69
CA PHE A 469 -4.81 31.26 40.16
C PHE A 469 -5.41 32.61 39.72
N LEU A 470 -6.54 32.59 39.02
CA LEU A 470 -7.27 33.78 38.59
C LEU A 470 -7.79 34.58 39.77
N ALA A 471 -8.36 33.94 40.81
CA ALA A 471 -8.80 34.58 42.03
C ALA A 471 -7.66 35.24 42.79
N GLU A 472 -6.44 34.69 42.79
CA GLU A 472 -5.26 35.32 43.36
C GLU A 472 -4.77 36.53 42.54
N LEU A 473 -4.92 36.53 41.22
CA LEU A 473 -4.63 37.67 40.38
C LEU A 473 -5.59 38.85 40.59
N ASP A 474 -6.86 38.57 40.76
CA ASP A 474 -7.88 39.57 41.12
C ASP A 474 -7.70 40.16 42.50
N GLY A 475 -7.00 39.46 43.43
CA GLY A 475 -6.61 39.90 44.74
C GLY A 475 -5.39 40.86 44.81
N GLY A 476 -4.86 41.31 43.63
CA GLY A 476 -3.84 42.36 43.56
C GLY A 476 -2.38 41.87 43.72
N VAL A 477 -2.05 40.71 43.21
CA VAL A 477 -0.69 40.17 43.21
C VAL A 477 0.22 41.00 42.26
N SER A 478 1.32 41.47 42.75
CA SER A 478 2.33 42.22 41.95
C SER A 478 2.82 41.39 40.78
N VAL A 479 2.83 41.98 39.56
CA VAL A 479 3.28 41.35 38.30
C VAL A 479 4.66 40.69 38.42
N LYS A 480 5.54 41.18 39.30
CA LYS A 480 6.85 40.59 39.55
C LYS A 480 6.83 39.23 40.26
N LYS A 481 5.73 38.85 40.93
CA LYS A 481 5.58 37.58 41.65
C LYS A 481 4.84 36.50 40.85
N ILE A 482 4.29 36.83 39.68
CA ILE A 482 3.57 35.89 38.84
C ILE A 482 4.42 34.70 38.40
N PRO A 483 5.69 34.84 37.94
CA PRO A 483 6.52 33.70 37.55
C PRO A 483 6.85 32.74 38.68
N GLU A 484 6.98 33.21 39.92
CA GLU A 484 7.23 32.34 41.08
C GLU A 484 5.99 31.56 41.51
N ARG A 485 4.81 32.18 41.39
CA ARG A 485 3.55 31.52 41.70
C ARG A 485 3.08 30.52 40.62
N LEU A 486 3.33 30.80 39.35
CA LEU A 486 3.13 29.83 38.28
C LEU A 486 3.89 28.51 38.48
N LYS A 487 5.09 28.57 39.09
CA LYS A 487 5.85 27.36 39.44
C LYS A 487 5.27 26.56 40.58
N ALA A 488 4.42 27.15 41.41
CA ALA A 488 3.77 26.48 42.54
C ALA A 488 2.47 25.74 42.12
N TYR A 489 1.94 26.03 40.92
CA TYR A 489 0.68 25.44 40.39
C TYR A 489 0.93 24.55 39.16
N GLY A 490 2.17 24.48 38.62
CA GLY A 490 2.56 23.69 37.43
C GLY A 490 3.16 22.33 37.76
#